data_50d1b98346e62d765a9fdbcad2e6378e
#
_entry.id   50d1b98346e62d765a9fdbcad2e6378e
#
_cell.length_a   1.000
_cell.length_b   1.000
_cell.length_c   1.000
_cell.angle_alpha   90.00
_cell.angle_beta   90.00
_cell.angle_gamma   90.00
#
_symmetry.space_group_name_H-M   'P 1'
#
loop_
_entity.id
_entity.type
_entity.pdbx_description
1 polymer ?
#
loop_
_entity_poly.entity_id
_entity_poly.type
_entity_poly.pdbx_seq_one_letter_code
_entity_poly.pdbx_strand_id
1 'polypeptide(L)'
;MIIVSKCPCRISLIGGSSDLDWFVNRKGRGFSIGFAVSSYSRVIIGFRGGNNSRGLLNYSSREEYLSIDSISHPIIRKCFQTFSLAKP
;
A
#
# COMPACT_ATOMS: atom_id res chain seq x y z
N MET A 1 -13.24 -8.53 13.56
CA MET A 1 -12.10 -9.19 12.88
C MET A 1 -10.97 -8.20 12.69
N ILE A 2 -9.77 -8.62 12.98
CA ILE A 2 -8.57 -7.80 12.80
C ILE A 2 -7.63 -8.57 11.90
N ILE A 3 -7.12 -7.91 10.88
CA ILE A 3 -6.15 -8.47 9.95
C ILE A 3 -4.84 -7.70 10.11
N VAL A 4 -3.76 -8.43 10.32
CA VAL A 4 -2.42 -7.83 10.39
C VAL A 4 -1.60 -8.39 9.24
N SER A 5 -1.03 -7.51 8.45
CA SER A 5 -0.15 -7.86 7.35
C SER A 5 1.21 -7.22 7.56
N LYS A 6 2.26 -7.95 7.25
CA LYS A 6 3.61 -7.38 7.27
C LYS A 6 4.38 -7.81 6.04
N CYS A 7 5.22 -6.92 5.57
CA CYS A 7 6.04 -7.13 4.40
C CYS A 7 7.47 -6.70 4.70
N PRO A 8 8.48 -7.53 4.42
CA PRO A 8 9.85 -7.14 4.68
C PRO A 8 10.27 -6.01 3.73
N CYS A 9 11.06 -5.10 4.25
CA CYS A 9 11.72 -4.10 3.42
C CYS A 9 12.82 -4.77 2.62
N ARG A 10 13.21 -4.13 1.53
CA ARG A 10 14.19 -4.68 0.60
C ARG A 10 15.32 -3.69 0.41
N ILE A 11 16.54 -4.21 0.35
CA ILE A 11 17.70 -3.44 -0.06
C ILE A 11 18.04 -3.82 -1.49
N SER A 12 18.10 -2.84 -2.36
CA SER A 12 18.49 -3.03 -3.75
C SER A 12 19.98 -2.79 -3.88
N LEU A 13 20.70 -3.76 -4.40
CA LEU A 13 22.13 -3.65 -4.62
C LEU A 13 22.44 -3.01 -5.96
N ILE A 14 21.66 -3.36 -6.97
CA ILE A 14 21.97 -2.95 -8.35
C ILE A 14 20.66 -2.98 -9.16
N GLY A 15 20.57 -2.12 -10.16
CA GLY A 15 19.47 -2.16 -11.12
C GLY A 15 18.24 -1.36 -10.70
N GLY A 16 18.34 -0.52 -9.68
CA GLY A 16 17.23 0.34 -9.29
C GLY A 16 16.79 1.21 -10.44
N SER A 17 15.46 1.33 -10.63
CA SER A 17 14.81 2.07 -11.71
C SER A 17 14.91 1.42 -13.09
N SER A 18 15.64 0.32 -13.26
CA SER A 18 15.67 -0.38 -14.54
C SER A 18 14.38 -1.14 -14.84
N ASP A 19 13.52 -1.28 -13.84
CA ASP A 19 12.20 -1.91 -13.97
C ASP A 19 11.08 -0.92 -14.33
N LEU A 20 11.41 0.36 -14.47
CA LEU A 20 10.43 1.36 -14.87
C LEU A 20 10.08 1.21 -16.35
N ASP A 21 8.83 1.49 -16.69
CA ASP A 21 8.32 1.29 -18.04
C ASP A 21 9.15 2.03 -19.09
N TRP A 22 9.56 3.28 -18.82
CA TRP A 22 10.32 4.04 -19.79
C TRP A 22 11.69 3.42 -20.08
N PHE A 23 12.30 2.80 -19.07
CA PHE A 23 13.60 2.13 -19.26
C PHE A 23 13.43 0.84 -20.07
N VAL A 24 12.45 0.02 -19.70
CA VAL A 24 12.17 -1.23 -20.41
C VAL A 24 11.80 -0.96 -21.85
N ASN A 25 11.00 0.07 -22.11
CA ASN A 25 10.59 0.43 -23.47
C ASN A 25 11.76 0.91 -24.33
N ARG A 26 12.76 1.56 -23.74
CA ARG A 26 13.94 2.05 -24.48
C ARG A 26 15.02 1.00 -24.68
N LYS A 27 15.27 0.21 -23.65
CA LYS A 27 16.41 -0.72 -23.63
C LYS A 27 16.01 -2.17 -23.88
N GLY A 28 14.69 -2.43 -23.97
CA GLY A 28 14.17 -3.77 -24.22
C GLY A 28 14.01 -4.61 -22.96
N ARG A 29 14.73 -4.33 -21.90
CA ARG A 29 14.62 -5.05 -20.63
C ARG A 29 15.34 -4.31 -19.51
N GLY A 30 14.95 -4.62 -18.29
CA GLY A 30 15.65 -4.18 -17.09
C GLY A 30 15.79 -5.33 -16.12
N PHE A 31 16.66 -5.18 -15.14
CA PHE A 31 16.80 -6.13 -14.06
C PHE A 31 17.24 -5.44 -12.79
N SER A 32 17.00 -6.10 -11.65
CA SER A 32 17.51 -5.61 -10.37
C SER A 32 17.89 -6.80 -9.49
N ILE A 33 18.81 -6.57 -8.58
CA ILE A 33 19.24 -7.54 -7.58
C ILE A 33 19.03 -6.89 -6.21
N GLY A 34 18.28 -7.54 -5.36
CA GLY A 34 18.01 -7.07 -4.03
C GLY A 34 17.78 -8.23 -3.07
N PHE A 35 17.61 -7.90 -1.79
CA PHE A 35 17.31 -8.90 -0.78
C PHE A 35 16.41 -8.29 0.30
N ALA A 36 15.63 -9.15 0.92
CA ALA A 36 14.76 -8.76 2.03
C ALA A 36 15.58 -8.66 3.31
N VAL A 37 15.17 -7.75 4.18
CA VAL A 37 15.82 -7.55 5.48
C VAL A 37 14.78 -7.73 6.59
N SER A 38 15.23 -7.80 7.84
CA SER A 38 14.37 -8.04 9.00
C SER A 38 13.62 -6.79 9.47
N SER A 39 13.53 -5.77 8.65
CA SER A 39 12.72 -4.60 8.91
C SER A 39 11.43 -4.71 8.10
N TYR A 40 10.28 -4.52 8.75
CA TYR A 40 8.98 -4.80 8.13
C TYR A 40 8.10 -3.58 8.11
N SER A 41 7.37 -3.41 7.01
CA SER A 41 6.19 -2.56 6.96
C SER A 41 5.00 -3.37 7.43
N ARG A 42 4.15 -2.76 8.24
CA ARG A 42 2.98 -3.43 8.80
C ARG A 42 1.73 -2.63 8.50
N VAL A 43 0.65 -3.35 8.21
CA VAL A 43 -0.68 -2.76 8.05
C VAL A 43 -1.63 -3.55 8.94
N ILE A 44 -2.44 -2.84 9.70
CA ILE A 44 -3.44 -3.44 10.57
C ILE A 44 -4.80 -2.92 10.11
N ILE A 45 -5.71 -3.85 9.80
CA ILE A 45 -7.07 -3.52 9.38
C ILE A 45 -8.03 -4.11 10.41
N GLY A 46 -8.85 -3.25 10.99
CA GLY A 46 -9.92 -3.66 11.87
C GLY A 46 -11.27 -3.28 11.29
N PHE A 47 -12.25 -4.13 11.47
CA PHE A 47 -13.61 -3.87 11.01
C PHE A 47 -14.46 -3.46 12.20
N ARG A 48 -15.06 -2.28 12.10
CA ARG A 48 -15.97 -1.79 13.12
C ARG A 48 -17.36 -2.38 12.89
N GLY A 49 -17.96 -2.86 13.96
CA GLY A 49 -19.37 -3.24 13.92
C GLY A 49 -20.26 -2.03 14.16
N GLY A 50 -21.54 -2.21 13.93
CA GLY A 50 -22.56 -1.22 14.25
C GLY A 50 -22.88 -0.27 13.10
N ASN A 51 -23.55 0.82 13.44
CA ASN A 51 -24.12 1.74 12.46
C ASN A 51 -23.18 2.87 12.05
N ASN A 52 -21.95 2.87 12.53
CA ASN A 52 -21.00 3.91 12.17
C ASN A 52 -20.44 3.63 10.78
N SER A 53 -20.76 4.53 9.85
CA SER A 53 -20.35 4.37 8.46
C SER A 53 -19.01 5.04 8.14
N ARG A 54 -18.35 5.63 9.14
CA ARG A 54 -17.09 6.30 8.92
C ARG A 54 -15.91 5.34 9.03
N GLY A 55 -14.98 5.47 8.09
CA GLY A 55 -13.70 4.81 8.19
C GLY A 55 -12.66 5.71 8.85
N LEU A 56 -11.65 5.10 9.44
CA LEU A 56 -10.58 5.81 10.11
C LEU A 56 -9.25 5.31 9.59
N LEU A 57 -8.39 6.22 9.17
CA LEU A 57 -7.02 5.92 8.77
C LEU A 57 -6.05 6.55 9.76
N ASN A 58 -5.09 5.75 10.24
CA ASN A 58 -3.96 6.22 11.02
C ASN A 58 -2.67 5.88 10.30
N TYR A 59 -1.93 6.90 9.92
CA TYR A 59 -0.60 6.77 9.36
C TYR A 59 0.26 7.88 9.98
N SER A 60 1.03 8.64 9.23
CA SER A 60 1.69 9.83 9.78
C SER A 60 0.68 10.93 10.15
N SER A 61 -0.51 10.84 9.61
CA SER A 61 -1.66 11.68 9.95
C SER A 61 -2.84 10.80 10.31
N ARG A 62 -3.87 11.39 10.87
CA ARG A 62 -5.12 10.71 11.17
C ARG A 62 -6.22 11.33 10.35
N GLU A 63 -6.99 10.52 9.63
CA GLU A 63 -8.13 11.03 8.88
C GLU A 63 -9.33 10.10 8.99
N GLU A 64 -10.51 10.70 8.91
CA GLU A 64 -11.77 9.99 8.81
C GLU A 64 -12.32 10.16 7.40
N TYR A 65 -12.95 9.12 6.89
CA TYR A 65 -13.53 9.17 5.55
C TYR A 65 -14.91 8.56 5.54
N LEU A 66 -15.79 9.10 4.68
CA LEU A 66 -17.13 8.57 4.47
C LEU A 66 -17.19 7.67 3.23
N SER A 67 -16.38 7.96 2.25
CA SER A 67 -16.27 7.13 1.05
C SER A 67 -14.81 6.92 0.69
N ILE A 68 -14.54 5.85 -0.01
CA ILE A 68 -13.18 5.52 -0.43
C ILE A 68 -12.57 6.64 -1.27
N ASP A 69 -13.38 7.25 -2.13
CA ASP A 69 -12.89 8.29 -3.03
C ASP A 69 -12.50 9.57 -2.28
N SER A 70 -12.96 9.75 -1.04
CA SER A 70 -12.62 10.93 -0.24
C SER A 70 -11.34 10.77 0.58
N ILE A 71 -10.69 9.61 0.50
CA ILE A 71 -9.44 9.38 1.22
C ILE A 71 -8.35 10.28 0.63
N SER A 72 -7.67 11.02 1.51
CA SER A 72 -6.61 11.95 1.08
C SER A 72 -5.33 11.26 0.68
N HIS A 73 -4.99 10.15 1.35
CA HIS A 73 -3.76 9.43 1.05
C HIS A 73 -3.88 8.69 -0.28
N PRO A 74 -3.12 9.07 -1.31
CA PRO A 74 -3.36 8.53 -2.65
C PRO A 74 -3.05 7.04 -2.78
N ILE A 75 -2.05 6.55 -2.09
CA ILE A 75 -1.68 5.13 -2.16
C ILE A 75 -2.74 4.27 -1.47
N ILE A 76 -3.18 4.67 -0.28
CA ILE A 76 -4.22 3.94 0.45
C ILE A 76 -5.53 3.98 -0.33
N ARG A 77 -5.89 5.14 -0.88
CA ARG A 77 -7.09 5.27 -1.70
C ARG A 77 -7.04 4.32 -2.90
N LYS A 78 -5.91 4.27 -3.58
CA LYS A 78 -5.74 3.40 -4.74
C LYS A 78 -5.83 1.93 -4.36
N CYS A 79 -5.28 1.54 -3.23
CA CYS A 79 -5.38 0.16 -2.75
C CYS A 79 -6.82 -0.23 -2.49
N PHE A 80 -7.59 0.60 -1.81
CA PHE A 80 -9.00 0.32 -1.56
C PHE A 80 -9.80 0.22 -2.85
N GLN A 81 -9.54 1.10 -3.81
CA GLN A 81 -10.21 1.06 -5.11
C GLN A 81 -9.85 -0.20 -5.89
N THR A 82 -8.58 -0.56 -5.90
CA THR A 82 -8.08 -1.69 -6.70
C THR A 82 -8.63 -3.01 -6.19
N PHE A 83 -8.69 -3.19 -4.89
CA PHE A 83 -9.15 -4.44 -4.29
C PHE A 83 -10.63 -4.42 -3.94
N SER A 84 -11.34 -3.36 -4.31
CA SER A 84 -12.77 -3.21 -4.04
C SER A 84 -13.10 -3.41 -2.56
N LEU A 85 -12.25 -2.91 -1.69
CA LEU A 85 -12.47 -3.02 -0.25
C LEU A 85 -13.64 -2.14 0.13
N ALA A 86 -14.76 -2.77 0.36
CA ALA A 86 -15.96 -2.08 0.78
C ALA A 86 -15.86 -1.71 2.26
N LYS A 87 -16.77 -0.85 2.69
CA LYS A 87 -16.96 -0.63 4.12
C LYS A 87 -17.29 -1.94 4.80
N PRO A 88 -16.72 -2.17 5.95
CA PRO A 88 -17.09 -3.35 6.73
C PRO A 88 -18.53 -3.27 7.20
#